data_935c2834465bae1cf0576804323cfcb1
#
_entry.id   935c2834465bae1cf0576804323cfcb1
#
_cell.length_a   1.000
_cell.length_b   1.000
_cell.length_c   1.000
_cell.angle_alpha   90.00
_cell.angle_beta   90.00
_cell.angle_gamma   90.00
#
_symmetry.space_group_name_H-M   'P 1'
#
loop_
_entity.id
_entity.type
_entity.pdbx_description
1 polymer ?
#
loop_
_entity_poly.entity_id
_entity_poly.type
_entity_poly.pdbx_seq_one_letter_code
_entity_poly.pdbx_strand_id
1 'polypeptide(L)'
;MKHFIALLSLLLAGSAAGDVIAEAWDGEVRVELHRDAGPCVGPARWAVYYQGRVRIPGCWILNADSVQIAWLDGDVSFVPLRAFREPKVL
;
A
#
# COMPACT_ATOMS: atom_id res chain seq x y z
N MET A 1 -17.01 -27.10 -5.39
CA MET A 1 -16.34 -26.19 -6.09
C MET A 1 -16.55 -24.78 -5.68
N LYS A 2 -17.72 -24.29 -5.67
CA LYS A 2 -17.92 -22.94 -5.32
C LYS A 2 -17.49 -22.59 -3.95
N HIS A 3 -17.63 -23.44 -2.97
CA HIS A 3 -17.27 -23.09 -1.64
C HIS A 3 -15.78 -22.89 -1.51
N PHE A 4 -15.01 -23.57 -2.29
CA PHE A 4 -13.61 -23.41 -2.12
C PHE A 4 -13.12 -22.09 -2.72
N ILE A 5 -13.84 -21.56 -3.64
CA ILE A 5 -13.55 -20.27 -4.16
C ILE A 5 -13.77 -19.20 -3.12
N ALA A 6 -14.79 -19.36 -2.32
CA ALA A 6 -15.06 -18.40 -1.28
C ALA A 6 -13.91 -18.33 -0.29
N LEU A 7 -13.31 -19.45 0.00
CA LEU A 7 -12.19 -19.46 0.90
C LEU A 7 -11.04 -18.63 0.40
N LEU A 8 -10.77 -18.72 -0.88
CA LEU A 8 -9.71 -17.93 -1.46
C LEU A 8 -9.93 -16.47 -1.25
N SER A 9 -11.16 -16.04 -1.46
CA SER A 9 -11.46 -14.63 -1.30
C SER A 9 -11.17 -14.16 0.10
N LEU A 10 -11.51 -14.93 1.07
CA LEU A 10 -11.28 -14.56 2.45
C LEU A 10 -9.81 -14.44 2.76
N LEU A 11 -9.04 -15.35 2.27
CA LEU A 11 -7.61 -15.31 2.52
C LEU A 11 -6.98 -14.07 1.95
N LEU A 12 -7.37 -13.71 0.75
CA LEU A 12 -6.82 -12.53 0.14
C LEU A 12 -7.12 -11.28 0.93
N ALA A 13 -8.34 -11.17 1.38
CA ALA A 13 -8.74 -10.00 2.14
C ALA A 13 -7.95 -9.91 3.43
N GLY A 14 -7.79 -11.01 4.11
CA GLY A 14 -7.07 -11.02 5.35
C GLY A 14 -5.61 -10.68 5.17
N SER A 15 -5.00 -11.24 4.14
CA SER A 15 -3.59 -10.98 3.90
C SER A 15 -3.34 -9.52 3.61
N ALA A 16 -4.17 -8.92 2.79
CA ALA A 16 -3.98 -7.53 2.43
C ALA A 16 -3.98 -6.65 3.67
N ALA A 17 -4.92 -6.88 4.57
CA ALA A 17 -5.02 -6.08 5.77
C ALA A 17 -3.80 -6.25 6.66
N GLY A 18 -3.25 -7.47 6.73
CA GLY A 18 -2.15 -7.75 7.62
C GLY A 18 -0.82 -7.22 7.14
N ASP A 19 -0.73 -6.85 5.89
CA ASP A 19 0.54 -6.44 5.31
C ASP A 19 0.79 -4.94 5.34
N VAL A 20 -0.17 -4.14 5.73
CA VAL A 20 0.02 -2.69 5.81
C VAL A 20 0.87 -2.38 7.01
N ILE A 21 2.00 -1.70 6.79
CA ILE A 21 2.90 -1.36 7.88
C ILE A 21 2.90 0.13 8.20
N ALA A 22 2.39 0.96 7.32
CA ALA A 22 2.34 2.40 7.57
C ALA A 22 1.31 3.04 6.67
N GLU A 23 0.77 4.16 7.11
CA GLU A 23 -0.16 4.93 6.27
C GLU A 23 0.01 6.41 6.51
N ALA A 24 -0.25 7.18 5.48
CA ALA A 24 -0.23 8.64 5.55
C ALA A 24 -1.57 9.15 5.04
N TRP A 25 -2.06 10.20 5.68
CA TRP A 25 -3.35 10.78 5.36
C TRP A 25 -3.20 12.25 5.05
N ASP A 26 -3.95 12.73 4.08
CA ASP A 26 -4.03 14.15 3.75
C ASP A 26 -5.45 14.41 3.26
N GLY A 27 -6.31 14.87 4.18
CA GLY A 27 -7.71 15.02 3.83
C GLY A 27 -8.32 13.67 3.52
N GLU A 28 -8.86 13.51 2.33
CA GLU A 28 -9.45 12.24 1.94
C GLU A 28 -8.47 11.33 1.20
N VAL A 29 -7.23 11.76 1.06
CA VAL A 29 -6.22 10.94 0.42
C VAL A 29 -5.53 10.10 1.46
N ARG A 30 -5.36 8.81 1.16
CA ARG A 30 -4.64 7.89 2.03
C ARG A 30 -3.64 7.11 1.22
N VAL A 31 -2.42 7.01 1.71
CA VAL A 31 -1.38 6.20 1.09
C VAL A 31 -1.01 5.11 2.07
N GLU A 32 -1.06 3.86 1.61
CA GLU A 32 -0.67 2.70 2.41
C GLU A 32 0.64 2.14 1.91
N LEU A 33 1.53 1.83 2.84
CA LEU A 33 2.76 1.11 2.52
C LEU A 33 2.64 -0.30 3.05
N HIS A 34 2.95 -1.26 2.20
CA HIS A 34 2.85 -2.68 2.55
C HIS A 34 4.23 -3.27 2.73
N ARG A 35 4.32 -4.30 3.55
CA ARG A 35 5.56 -5.01 3.79
C ARG A 35 5.93 -5.90 2.62
N ASP A 36 4.94 -6.49 1.97
CA ASP A 36 5.18 -7.43 0.90
C ASP A 36 5.54 -6.71 -0.39
N ALA A 37 6.21 -7.44 -1.27
CA ALA A 37 6.63 -6.88 -2.53
C ALA A 37 5.50 -6.76 -3.54
N GLY A 38 4.46 -7.60 -3.43
CA GLY A 38 3.46 -7.64 -4.49
C GLY A 38 4.15 -7.87 -5.82
N PRO A 39 3.77 -7.14 -6.85
CA PRO A 39 4.43 -7.27 -8.15
C PRO A 39 5.69 -6.40 -8.28
N CYS A 40 6.12 -5.74 -7.21
CA CYS A 40 7.30 -4.88 -7.28
C CYS A 40 8.57 -5.71 -7.35
N VAL A 41 9.61 -5.16 -7.97
CA VAL A 41 10.86 -5.90 -8.14
C VAL A 41 11.95 -5.32 -7.26
N GLY A 42 12.98 -6.13 -7.00
CA GLY A 42 14.11 -5.70 -6.21
C GLY A 42 13.70 -5.36 -4.79
N PRO A 43 14.28 -4.29 -4.23
CA PRO A 43 13.95 -3.90 -2.86
C PRO A 43 12.62 -3.17 -2.72
N ALA A 44 11.94 -2.87 -3.83
CA ALA A 44 10.71 -2.12 -3.77
C ALA A 44 9.58 -2.95 -3.17
N ARG A 45 8.67 -2.27 -2.48
CA ARG A 45 7.54 -2.90 -1.83
C ARG A 45 6.26 -2.26 -2.32
N TRP A 46 5.15 -2.91 -2.03
CA TRP A 46 3.84 -2.55 -2.54
C TRP A 46 3.29 -1.31 -1.85
N ALA A 47 2.67 -0.42 -2.59
CA ALA A 47 2.01 0.77 -2.06
C ALA A 47 0.67 0.95 -2.73
N VAL A 48 -0.28 1.59 -2.05
CA VAL A 48 -1.59 1.86 -2.62
C VAL A 48 -2.02 3.26 -2.23
N TYR A 49 -2.51 3.98 -3.22
CA TYR A 49 -3.07 5.32 -3.06
C TYR A 49 -4.58 5.21 -3.13
N TYR A 50 -5.26 5.87 -2.21
CA TYR A 50 -6.72 5.90 -2.18
C TYR A 50 -7.22 7.34 -2.13
N GLN A 51 -8.21 7.63 -2.93
CA GLN A 51 -8.93 8.89 -2.86
C GLN A 51 -10.35 8.63 -3.34
N GLY A 52 -11.30 8.60 -2.40
CA GLY A 52 -12.66 8.23 -2.74
C GLY A 52 -12.69 6.83 -3.33
N ARG A 53 -13.14 6.73 -4.55
CA ARG A 53 -13.20 5.43 -5.24
C ARG A 53 -11.96 5.14 -6.06
N VAL A 54 -11.06 6.12 -6.14
CA VAL A 54 -9.84 5.94 -6.91
C VAL A 54 -8.85 5.12 -6.08
N ARG A 55 -8.23 4.14 -6.72
CA ARG A 55 -7.23 3.30 -6.08
C ARG A 55 -6.10 3.09 -7.08
N ILE A 56 -4.92 3.57 -6.73
CA ILE A 56 -3.77 3.47 -7.63
C ILE A 56 -2.66 2.71 -6.92
N PRO A 57 -2.24 1.57 -7.46
CA PRO A 57 -1.13 0.83 -6.87
C PRO A 57 0.20 1.40 -7.30
N GLY A 58 1.23 1.08 -6.52
CA GLY A 58 2.58 1.52 -6.82
C GLY A 58 3.61 0.73 -6.06
N CYS A 59 4.86 1.16 -6.17
CA CYS A 59 5.97 0.50 -5.50
C CYS A 59 6.79 1.56 -4.78
N TRP A 60 7.16 1.28 -3.52
CA TRP A 60 7.86 2.27 -2.70
C TRP A 60 9.21 1.76 -2.25
N ILE A 61 10.12 2.70 -2.07
CA ILE A 61 11.41 2.44 -1.44
C ILE A 61 11.67 3.56 -0.44
N LEU A 62 12.53 3.28 0.52
CA LEU A 62 12.96 4.28 1.47
C LEU A 62 14.22 4.93 0.93
N ASN A 63 14.22 6.25 0.88
CA ASN A 63 15.35 7.00 0.36
C ASN A 63 15.70 8.08 1.39
N ALA A 64 16.66 7.78 2.25
CA ALA A 64 16.99 8.63 3.38
C ALA A 64 15.76 8.81 4.28
N ASP A 65 15.28 10.03 4.48
CA ASP A 65 14.12 10.26 5.31
C ASP A 65 12.85 10.48 4.49
N SER A 66 12.85 10.00 3.26
CA SER A 66 11.75 10.17 2.33
C SER A 66 11.31 8.81 1.79
N VAL A 67 10.02 8.66 1.56
CA VAL A 67 9.46 7.49 0.90
C VAL A 67 9.22 7.88 -0.55
N GLN A 68 9.87 7.19 -1.46
CA GLN A 68 9.71 7.43 -2.89
C GLN A 68 8.77 6.37 -3.45
N ILE A 69 7.72 6.79 -4.11
CA ILE A 69 6.71 5.87 -4.62
C ILE A 69 6.52 6.09 -6.11
N ALA A 70 6.68 5.04 -6.87
CA ALA A 70 6.40 5.06 -8.30
C ALA A 70 5.02 4.45 -8.51
N TRP A 71 4.08 5.24 -8.98
CA TRP A 71 2.70 4.81 -9.16
C TRP A 71 2.50 4.20 -10.54
N LEU A 72 1.55 3.29 -10.66
CA LEU A 72 1.28 2.64 -11.93
C LEU A 72 0.79 3.61 -13.01
N ASP A 73 0.24 4.74 -12.60
CA ASP A 73 -0.21 5.73 -13.59
C ASP A 73 0.95 6.57 -14.14
N GLY A 74 2.17 6.30 -13.69
CA GLY A 74 3.33 6.98 -14.20
C GLY A 74 3.87 8.10 -13.34
N ASP A 75 3.13 8.49 -12.31
CA ASP A 75 3.59 9.53 -11.40
C ASP A 75 4.56 8.99 -10.36
N VAL A 76 5.37 9.88 -9.82
CA VAL A 76 6.27 9.56 -8.73
C VAL A 76 6.03 10.55 -7.61
N SER A 77 5.92 10.04 -6.40
CA SER A 77 5.74 10.89 -5.21
C SER A 77 6.91 10.74 -4.26
N PHE A 78 7.24 11.81 -3.56
CA PHE A 78 8.23 11.80 -2.50
C PHE A 78 7.53 12.30 -1.25
N VAL A 79 7.37 11.43 -0.27
CA VAL A 79 6.64 11.75 0.95
C VAL A 79 7.57 11.65 2.13
N PRO A 80 7.65 12.66 3.00
CA PRO A 80 8.53 12.57 4.16
C PRO A 80 8.16 11.37 5.02
N LEU A 81 9.17 10.66 5.49
CA LEU A 81 8.92 9.49 6.33
C LEU A 81 8.05 9.86 7.54
N ARG A 82 8.26 11.04 8.09
CA ARG A 82 7.52 11.47 9.28
C ARG A 82 6.03 11.66 9.03
N ALA A 83 5.60 11.68 7.76
CA ALA A 83 4.19 11.80 7.45
C ALA A 83 3.44 10.49 7.64
N PHE A 84 4.17 9.40 7.77
CA PHE A 84 3.57 8.09 7.90
C PHE A 84 3.42 7.71 9.37
N ARG A 85 2.37 6.98 9.66
CA ARG A 85 2.06 6.48 11.00
C ARG A 85 1.74 5.01 10.90
N GLU A 86 1.74 4.35 12.04
CA GLU A 86 1.31 2.97 12.07
C GLU A 86 -0.16 2.89 11.68
N PRO A 87 -0.57 1.81 11.01
CA PRO A 87 -1.96 1.67 10.60
C PRO A 87 -2.86 1.65 11.83
N LYS A 88 -4.07 2.16 11.65
CA LYS A 88 -5.05 2.08 12.71
C LYS A 88 -5.48 0.65 12.89
N VAL A 89 -5.56 0.24 14.14
CA VAL A 89 -6.00 -1.10 14.50
C VAL A 89 -7.29 -0.97 15.27
N LEU A 90 -8.30 -1.69 14.86
CA LEU A 90 -9.61 -1.64 15.51
C LEU A 90 -9.89 -2.87 16.34
#